data_3290de985efeeb215c067e1dbc609cc3
#
_entry.id   3290de985efeeb215c067e1dbc609cc3
#
_cell.length_a   1.000
_cell.length_b   1.000
_cell.length_c   1.000
_cell.angle_alpha   90.00
_cell.angle_beta   90.00
_cell.angle_gamma   90.00
#
_symmetry.space_group_name_H-M   'P 1'
#
loop_
_entity.id
_entity.type
_entity.pdbx_description
1 polymer ?
#
loop_
_entity_poly.entity_id
_entity_poly.type
_entity_poly.pdbx_seq_one_letter_code
_entity_poly.pdbx_strand_id
1 'polypeptide(L)'
;MARPTKMNPRIRQAICEALRCGNTRQAAAEAAGVDRDTLRRWIRRGEQDNEGAFKAFYGALTRAEAEAEQEAVSVVKSAFMA
;
A
#
# COMPACT_ATOMS: atom_id res chain seq x y z
N MET A 1 22.65 -14.12 1.32
CA MET A 1 21.28 -14.32 0.90
C MET A 1 20.31 -13.62 1.84
N ALA A 2 19.51 -12.76 1.29
CA ALA A 2 18.56 -12.03 2.09
C ALA A 2 17.43 -12.95 2.55
N ARG A 3 17.11 -12.94 3.83
CA ARG A 3 15.95 -13.65 4.34
C ARG A 3 14.70 -12.95 3.82
N PRO A 4 13.60 -13.70 3.54
CA PRO A 4 12.35 -13.06 3.19
C PRO A 4 11.96 -12.08 4.29
N THR A 5 11.62 -10.87 3.90
CA THR A 5 11.18 -9.86 4.85
C THR A 5 9.84 -10.28 5.44
N LYS A 6 9.75 -10.32 6.76
CA LYS A 6 8.49 -10.59 7.43
C LYS A 6 7.70 -9.30 7.56
N MET A 7 6.41 -9.39 7.29
CA MET A 7 5.53 -8.24 7.47
C MET A 7 5.46 -7.87 8.96
N ASN A 8 5.61 -6.59 9.24
CA ASN A 8 5.47 -6.06 10.59
C ASN A 8 4.76 -4.70 10.51
N PRO A 9 4.29 -4.15 11.64
CA PRO A 9 3.55 -2.88 11.62
C PRO A 9 4.32 -1.73 10.99
N ARG A 10 5.64 -1.69 11.18
CA ARG A 10 6.47 -0.63 10.63
C ARG A 10 6.52 -0.66 9.11
N ILE A 11 6.73 -1.85 8.54
CA ILE A 11 6.76 -2.04 7.09
C ILE A 11 5.39 -1.75 6.50
N ARG A 12 4.33 -2.26 7.13
CA ARG A 12 2.96 -2.02 6.69
C ARG A 12 2.64 -0.54 6.64
N GLN A 13 3.01 0.19 7.69
CA GLN A 13 2.78 1.62 7.76
C GLN A 13 3.55 2.36 6.67
N ALA A 14 4.82 2.00 6.45
CA ALA A 14 5.65 2.64 5.43
C ALA A 14 5.06 2.47 4.03
N ILE A 15 4.58 1.26 3.71
CA ILE A 15 3.95 0.99 2.42
C ILE A 15 2.67 1.81 2.27
N CYS A 16 1.81 1.82 3.28
CA CYS A 16 0.55 2.56 3.22
C CYS A 16 0.79 4.06 3.10
N GLU A 17 1.75 4.61 3.81
CA GLU A 17 2.08 6.02 3.71
C GLU A 17 2.57 6.39 2.32
N ALA A 18 3.43 5.56 1.74
CA ALA A 18 3.91 5.79 0.38
C ALA A 18 2.77 5.77 -0.64
N LEU A 19 1.81 4.86 -0.46
CA LEU A 19 0.65 4.78 -1.34
C LEU A 19 -0.26 6.00 -1.18
N ARG A 20 -0.43 6.51 0.03
CA ARG A 20 -1.21 7.73 0.26
C ARG A 20 -0.59 8.92 -0.44
N CYS A 21 0.72 8.92 -0.59
CA CYS A 21 1.44 9.97 -1.32
C CYS A 21 1.34 9.83 -2.84
N GLY A 22 0.65 8.81 -3.33
CA GLY A 22 0.44 8.60 -4.75
C GLY A 22 1.47 7.72 -5.43
N ASN A 23 2.32 7.03 -4.68
CA ASN A 23 3.31 6.13 -5.26
C ASN A 23 2.66 4.84 -5.73
N THR A 24 3.32 4.18 -6.70
CA THR A 24 2.89 2.85 -7.12
C THR A 24 3.19 1.82 -6.03
N ARG A 25 2.57 0.65 -6.14
CA ARG A 25 2.85 -0.44 -5.21
C ARG A 25 4.33 -0.83 -5.22
N GLN A 26 4.94 -0.86 -6.40
CA GLN A 26 6.36 -1.18 -6.54
C GLN A 26 7.22 -0.14 -5.83
N ALA A 27 6.95 1.15 -6.05
CA ALA A 27 7.70 2.22 -5.40
C ALA A 27 7.51 2.20 -3.88
N ALA A 28 6.29 1.90 -3.42
CA ALA A 28 6.00 1.79 -2.00
C ALA A 28 6.77 0.64 -1.36
N ALA A 29 6.85 -0.49 -2.04
CA ALA A 29 7.63 -1.63 -1.56
C ALA A 29 9.11 -1.28 -1.44
N GLU A 30 9.67 -0.65 -2.45
CA GLU A 30 11.06 -0.23 -2.46
C GLU A 30 11.35 0.73 -1.31
N ALA A 31 10.46 1.70 -1.09
CA ALA A 31 10.61 2.66 0.00
C ALA A 31 10.60 2.00 1.37
N ALA A 32 9.85 0.91 1.51
CA ALA A 32 9.77 0.16 2.77
C ALA A 32 10.86 -0.91 2.90
N GLY A 33 11.69 -1.07 1.87
CA GLY A 33 12.74 -2.09 1.88
C GLY A 33 12.22 -3.50 1.62
N VAL A 34 11.10 -3.61 0.92
CA VAL A 34 10.44 -4.89 0.62
C VAL A 34 10.55 -5.19 -0.86
N ASP A 35 10.89 -6.43 -1.19
CA ASP A 35 10.95 -6.87 -2.57
C ASP A 35 9.55 -6.88 -3.20
N ARG A 36 9.48 -6.54 -4.49
CA ARG A 36 8.22 -6.49 -5.24
C ARG A 36 7.47 -7.81 -5.18
N ASP A 37 8.18 -8.92 -5.32
CA ASP A 37 7.56 -10.25 -5.31
C ASP A 37 7.02 -10.60 -3.93
N THR A 38 7.70 -10.16 -2.88
CA THR A 38 7.23 -10.35 -1.51
C THR A 38 5.95 -9.57 -1.28
N LEU A 39 5.90 -8.32 -1.71
CA LEU A 39 4.68 -7.51 -1.58
C LEU A 39 3.52 -8.13 -2.36
N ARG A 40 3.79 -8.57 -3.58
CA ARG A 40 2.76 -9.22 -4.41
C ARG A 40 2.19 -10.46 -3.71
N ARG A 41 3.06 -11.24 -3.07
CA ARG A 41 2.64 -12.44 -2.33
C ARG A 41 1.76 -12.07 -1.14
N TRP A 42 2.12 -11.02 -0.42
CA TRP A 42 1.32 -10.54 0.71
C TRP A 42 -0.05 -10.06 0.27
N ILE A 43 -0.11 -9.35 -0.85
CA ILE A 43 -1.38 -8.87 -1.40
C ILE A 43 -2.27 -10.03 -1.80
N ARG A 44 -1.71 -11.00 -2.50
CA ARG A 44 -2.46 -12.19 -2.91
C ARG A 44 -3.01 -12.94 -1.69
N ARG A 45 -2.19 -13.07 -0.66
CA ARG A 45 -2.63 -13.73 0.55
C ARG A 45 -3.73 -12.95 1.25
N GLY A 46 -3.64 -11.64 1.28
CA GLY A 46 -4.68 -10.79 1.86
C GLY A 46 -5.99 -10.87 1.11
N GLU A 47 -5.96 -11.07 -0.20
CA GLU A 47 -7.16 -11.27 -1.01
C GLU A 47 -7.85 -12.58 -0.69
N GLN A 48 -7.08 -13.62 -0.36
CA GLN A 48 -7.59 -14.96 -0.12
C GLN A 48 -8.00 -15.21 1.32
N ASP A 49 -7.35 -14.55 2.28
CA ASP A 49 -7.62 -14.77 3.68
C ASP A 49 -8.93 -14.08 4.11
N ASN A 50 -9.68 -14.74 4.98
CA ASN A 50 -10.90 -14.14 5.54
C ASN A 50 -10.61 -13.25 6.74
N GLU A 51 -9.47 -13.50 7.41
CA GLU A 51 -9.05 -12.72 8.57
C GLU A 51 -7.54 -12.83 8.73
N GLY A 52 -6.98 -12.08 9.69
CA GLY A 52 -5.56 -12.14 10.00
C GLY A 52 -4.79 -10.94 9.50
N ALA A 53 -3.47 -10.97 9.73
CA ALA A 53 -2.58 -9.84 9.44
C ALA A 53 -2.55 -9.47 7.95
N PHE A 54 -2.55 -10.45 7.07
CA PHE A 54 -2.50 -10.18 5.64
C PHE A 54 -3.80 -9.57 5.13
N LYS A 55 -4.93 -10.01 5.68
CA LYS A 55 -6.23 -9.43 5.34
C LYS A 55 -6.30 -7.98 5.80
N ALA A 56 -5.86 -7.70 7.02
CA ALA A 56 -5.81 -6.35 7.56
C ALA A 56 -4.89 -5.45 6.73
N PHE A 57 -3.74 -5.98 6.33
CA PHE A 57 -2.79 -5.26 5.48
C PHE A 57 -3.41 -4.93 4.12
N TYR A 58 -4.04 -5.90 3.49
CA TYR A 58 -4.68 -5.69 2.19
C TYR A 58 -5.76 -4.59 2.28
N GLY A 59 -6.56 -4.62 3.34
CA GLY A 59 -7.57 -3.58 3.56
C GLY A 59 -6.96 -2.20 3.75
N ALA A 60 -5.87 -2.11 4.53
CA ALA A 60 -5.18 -0.84 4.74
C ALA A 60 -4.54 -0.33 3.45
N LEU A 61 -3.97 -1.23 2.65
CA LEU A 61 -3.33 -0.90 1.38
C LEU A 61 -4.34 -0.35 0.38
N THR A 62 -5.46 -1.02 0.21
CA THR A 62 -6.49 -0.57 -0.73
C THR A 62 -7.12 0.75 -0.28
N ARG A 63 -7.26 0.94 1.02
CA ARG A 63 -7.75 2.20 1.57
C ARG A 63 -6.75 3.34 1.29
N ALA A 64 -5.47 3.10 1.47
CA ALA A 64 -4.44 4.09 1.19
C ALA A 64 -4.45 4.50 -0.28
N GLU A 65 -4.60 3.55 -1.18
CA GLU A 65 -4.70 3.83 -2.61
C GLU A 65 -5.96 4.64 -2.94
N ALA A 66 -7.08 4.31 -2.31
CA ALA A 66 -8.32 5.03 -2.52
C ALA A 66 -8.22 6.46 -1.99
N GLU A 67 -7.58 6.66 -0.85
CA GLU A 67 -7.35 8.00 -0.29
C GLU A 67 -6.50 8.85 -1.22
N ALA A 68 -5.44 8.28 -1.79
CA ALA A 68 -4.58 8.99 -2.73
C ALA A 68 -5.35 9.41 -3.99
N GLU A 69 -6.16 8.52 -4.53
CA GLU A 69 -6.98 8.80 -5.70
C GLU A 69 -8.00 9.90 -5.41
N GLN A 70 -8.64 9.81 -4.26
CA GLN A 70 -9.66 10.77 -3.85
C GLN A 70 -9.07 12.17 -3.66
N GLU A 71 -7.87 12.25 -3.07
CA GLU A 71 -7.17 13.52 -2.89
C GLU A 71 -6.79 14.13 -4.22
N ALA A 72 -6.30 13.33 -5.17
CA ALA A 72 -5.96 13.80 -6.51
C ALA A 72 -7.17 14.36 -7.24
N VAL A 73 -8.32 13.69 -7.15
CA VAL A 73 -9.58 14.14 -7.75
C VAL A 73 -10.02 15.45 -7.11
N SER A 74 -9.91 15.57 -5.79
CA SER A 74 -10.30 16.77 -5.06
C SER A 74 -9.45 17.98 -5.49
N VAL A 75 -8.14 17.79 -5.65
CA VAL A 75 -7.25 18.85 -6.09
C VAL A 75 -7.59 19.30 -7.51
N VAL A 76 -7.85 18.36 -8.41
CA VAL A 76 -8.25 18.67 -9.78
C VAL A 76 -9.56 19.45 -9.82
N LYS A 77 -10.55 19.03 -9.04
CA LYS A 77 -11.82 19.74 -8.94
C LYS A 77 -11.63 21.16 -8.45
N SER A 78 -10.82 21.35 -7.42
CA SER A 78 -10.54 22.69 -6.90
C SER A 78 -9.91 23.59 -7.94
N ALA A 79 -8.98 23.06 -8.73
CA ALA A 79 -8.32 23.81 -9.80
C ALA A 79 -9.32 24.25 -10.87
N PHE A 80 -10.27 23.40 -11.20
CA PHE A 80 -11.28 23.72 -12.22
C PHE A 80 -12.35 24.67 -11.72
N MET A 81 -12.61 24.67 -10.44
CA MET A 81 -13.71 25.47 -9.86
C MET A 81 -13.22 26.82 -9.32
N ALA A 82 -11.95 27.06 -9.31
CA ALA A 82 -11.38 28.31 -8.81
C ALA A 82 -11.50 29.48 -9.83
#